data_e435ccdaea89f327f947eae9c5f69620
#
_entry.id   e435ccdaea89f327f947eae9c5f69620
#
_cell.length_a   1.000
_cell.length_b   1.000
_cell.length_c   1.000
_cell.angle_alpha   90.00
_cell.angle_beta   90.00
_cell.angle_gamma   90.00
#
_symmetry.space_group_name_H-M   'P 1'
#
loop_
_entity.id
_entity.type
_entity.pdbx_description
1 polymer ?
#
loop_
_entity_poly.entity_id
_entity_poly.type
_entity_poly.pdbx_seq_one_letter_code
_entity_poly.pdbx_strand_id
1 'polypeptide(L)'
;MDLQPIPHQELEITFVDDAQIAQIHGEYMDDPTPTDVITFPLGEEYAQLIISVDTCKRQALEFGNTFDKELILYMVHGILHLAGYDDRTKKQITQMRKMESELLVKLGLA
;
A
#
# COMPACT_ATOMS: atom_id res chain seq x y z
N MET A 1 -10.47 17.38 -8.01
CA MET A 1 -11.11 16.14 -7.56
C MET A 1 -10.81 15.92 -6.09
N ASP A 2 -11.82 15.58 -5.34
CA ASP A 2 -11.68 15.37 -3.92
C ASP A 2 -11.42 13.91 -3.61
N LEU A 3 -10.32 13.65 -2.91
CA LEU A 3 -10.05 12.33 -2.36
C LEU A 3 -10.94 12.09 -1.15
N GLN A 4 -11.35 10.85 -0.96
CA GLN A 4 -12.09 10.49 0.24
C GLN A 4 -11.18 10.65 1.46
N PRO A 5 -11.69 11.16 2.57
CA PRO A 5 -10.86 11.26 3.77
C PRO A 5 -10.51 9.88 4.29
N ILE A 6 -9.30 9.76 4.81
CA ILE A 6 -8.87 8.56 5.52
C ILE A 6 -9.59 8.53 6.87
N PRO A 7 -10.30 7.44 7.20
CA PRO A 7 -11.13 7.40 8.41
C PRO A 7 -10.33 7.24 9.71
N HIS A 8 -8.99 7.25 9.64
CA HIS A 8 -8.12 7.05 10.78
C HIS A 8 -7.29 8.30 11.04
N GLN A 9 -7.09 8.65 12.31
CA GLN A 9 -6.31 9.82 12.71
C GLN A 9 -4.83 9.51 12.85
N GLU A 10 -4.48 8.25 13.14
CA GLU A 10 -3.11 7.81 13.25
C GLU A 10 -2.83 6.69 12.25
N LEU A 11 -1.71 6.81 11.57
CA LEU A 11 -1.23 5.82 10.63
C LEU A 11 0.19 5.44 10.99
N GLU A 12 0.40 4.16 11.33
CA GLU A 12 1.73 3.61 11.55
C GLU A 12 2.18 2.89 10.29
N ILE A 13 3.40 3.17 9.85
CA ILE A 13 4.02 2.49 8.71
C ILE A 13 5.23 1.71 9.22
N THR A 14 5.22 0.40 9.02
CA THR A 14 6.28 -0.49 9.46
C THR A 14 6.92 -1.15 8.25
N PHE A 15 8.25 -1.10 8.18
CA PHE A 15 9.03 -1.74 7.12
C PHE A 15 9.57 -3.07 7.64
N VAL A 16 9.37 -4.12 6.88
CA VAL A 16 9.77 -5.49 7.23
C VAL A 16 10.46 -6.16 6.04
N ASP A 17 11.06 -7.32 6.28
CA ASP A 17 11.60 -8.16 5.21
C ASP A 17 10.54 -9.17 4.72
N ASP A 18 10.90 -9.93 3.67
CA ASP A 18 9.99 -10.93 3.09
C ASP A 18 9.59 -12.02 4.08
N ALA A 19 10.51 -12.46 4.91
CA ALA A 19 10.21 -13.51 5.89
C ALA A 19 9.20 -13.02 6.94
N GLN A 20 9.37 -11.79 7.39
CA GLN A 20 8.47 -11.19 8.37
C GLN A 20 7.08 -10.95 7.80
N ILE A 21 6.99 -10.42 6.57
CA ILE A 21 5.67 -10.15 5.97
C ILE A 21 4.95 -11.44 5.60
N ALA A 22 5.68 -12.48 5.19
CA ALA A 22 5.11 -13.80 4.93
C ALA A 22 4.52 -14.41 6.19
N GLN A 23 5.19 -14.27 7.33
CA GLN A 23 4.69 -14.73 8.61
C GLN A 23 3.41 -14.00 9.00
N ILE A 24 3.39 -12.68 8.89
CA ILE A 24 2.20 -11.86 9.19
C ILE A 24 1.05 -12.22 8.25
N HIS A 25 1.33 -12.35 6.96
CA HIS A 25 0.34 -12.70 5.95
C HIS A 25 -0.26 -14.09 6.22
N GLY A 26 0.58 -15.04 6.64
CA GLY A 26 0.14 -16.38 7.02
C GLY A 26 -0.75 -16.40 8.25
N GLU A 27 -0.41 -15.60 9.27
CA GLU A 27 -1.17 -15.54 10.52
C GLU A 27 -2.54 -14.90 10.36
N TYR A 28 -2.64 -13.84 9.55
CA TYR A 28 -3.87 -13.03 9.45
C TYR A 28 -4.68 -13.29 8.20
N MET A 29 -4.07 -13.78 7.12
CA MET A 29 -4.73 -13.99 5.84
C MET A 29 -4.70 -15.45 5.38
N ASP A 30 -4.15 -16.34 6.20
CA ASP A 30 -3.97 -17.77 5.91
C ASP A 30 -3.21 -18.01 4.59
N ASP A 31 -2.25 -17.14 4.28
CA ASP A 31 -1.41 -17.19 3.10
C ASP A 31 0.04 -16.92 3.49
N PRO A 32 0.90 -17.95 3.60
CA PRO A 32 2.27 -17.79 4.08
C PRO A 32 3.25 -17.30 3.00
N THR A 33 2.76 -16.68 1.93
CA THR A 33 3.62 -16.12 0.89
C THR A 33 3.94 -14.66 1.17
N PRO A 34 5.10 -14.16 0.72
CA PRO A 34 5.40 -12.74 0.81
C PRO A 34 4.42 -11.92 -0.04
N THR A 35 4.09 -10.74 0.43
CA THR A 35 3.31 -9.75 -0.31
C THR A 35 4.03 -8.41 -0.22
N ASP A 36 3.52 -7.39 -0.92
CA ASP A 36 4.14 -6.06 -0.91
C ASP A 36 3.68 -5.22 0.27
N VAL A 37 2.37 -5.12 0.50
CA VAL A 37 1.77 -4.27 1.52
C VAL A 37 0.62 -5.00 2.18
N ILE A 38 0.54 -4.91 3.51
CA ILE A 38 -0.63 -5.35 4.28
C ILE A 38 -1.19 -4.13 5.01
N THR A 39 -2.52 -3.94 4.94
CA THR A 39 -3.20 -2.86 5.65
C THR A 39 -4.04 -3.43 6.79
N PHE A 40 -3.88 -2.85 7.97
CA PHE A 40 -4.67 -3.22 9.15
C PHE A 40 -5.43 -2.01 9.67
N PRO A 41 -6.75 -1.92 9.46
CA PRO A 41 -7.56 -0.94 10.19
C PRO A 41 -7.77 -1.46 11.62
N LEU A 42 -7.07 -0.86 12.58
CA LEU A 42 -7.05 -1.29 13.98
C LEU A 42 -8.00 -0.51 14.88
N GLY A 43 -9.10 -0.01 14.33
CA GLY A 43 -10.09 0.77 15.02
C GLY A 43 -10.49 1.99 14.21
N GLU A 44 -11.26 2.89 14.80
CA GLU A 44 -11.74 4.07 14.08
C GLU A 44 -10.67 5.13 13.87
N GLU A 45 -9.66 5.17 14.75
CA GLU A 45 -8.66 6.23 14.76
C GLU A 45 -7.25 5.75 14.49
N TYR A 46 -7.04 4.45 14.32
CA TYR A 46 -5.71 3.87 14.16
C TYR A 46 -5.68 2.86 13.04
N ALA A 47 -4.65 2.94 12.20
CA ALA A 47 -4.40 1.97 11.13
C ALA A 47 -2.91 1.72 11.00
N GLN A 48 -2.55 0.55 10.46
CA GLN A 48 -1.18 0.15 10.24
C GLN A 48 -0.98 -0.32 8.81
N LEU A 49 0.10 0.16 8.18
CA LEU A 49 0.63 -0.37 6.93
C LEU A 49 1.90 -1.14 7.23
N ILE A 50 1.99 -2.36 6.72
CA ILE A 50 3.21 -3.16 6.80
C ILE A 50 3.72 -3.37 5.38
N ILE A 51 4.94 -2.95 5.10
CA ILE A 51 5.53 -2.92 3.76
C ILE A 51 6.79 -3.78 3.74
N SER A 52 6.87 -4.73 2.79
CA SER A 52 8.10 -5.49 2.57
C SER A 52 9.07 -4.68 1.72
N VAL A 53 10.20 -4.32 2.31
CA VAL A 53 11.27 -3.62 1.58
C VAL A 53 11.94 -4.53 0.54
N ASP A 54 12.03 -5.83 0.80
CA ASP A 54 12.61 -6.79 -0.14
C ASP A 54 11.76 -6.91 -1.41
N THR A 55 10.45 -7.06 -1.25
CA THR A 55 9.51 -7.09 -2.38
C THR A 55 9.56 -5.78 -3.16
N CYS A 56 9.61 -4.66 -2.45
CA CYS A 56 9.72 -3.34 -3.06
C CYS A 56 10.98 -3.22 -3.93
N LYS A 57 12.12 -3.68 -3.44
CA LYS A 57 13.38 -3.66 -4.20
C LYS A 57 13.29 -4.51 -5.47
N ARG A 58 12.73 -5.73 -5.36
CA ARG A 58 12.59 -6.62 -6.51
C ARG A 58 11.69 -6.01 -7.57
N GLN A 59 10.54 -5.47 -7.16
CA GLN A 59 9.59 -4.88 -8.11
C GLN A 59 10.11 -3.60 -8.74
N ALA A 60 10.86 -2.79 -8.01
CA ALA A 60 11.51 -1.62 -8.57
C ALA A 60 12.46 -2.01 -9.71
N LEU A 61 13.27 -3.04 -9.52
CA LEU A 61 14.16 -3.55 -10.56
C LEU A 61 13.38 -4.11 -11.75
N GLU A 62 12.33 -4.89 -11.48
CA GLU A 62 11.52 -5.52 -12.53
C GLU A 62 10.81 -4.49 -13.41
N PHE A 63 10.30 -3.42 -12.84
CA PHE A 63 9.56 -2.39 -13.57
C PHE A 63 10.41 -1.19 -13.99
N GLY A 64 11.71 -1.23 -13.74
CA GLY A 64 12.61 -0.14 -14.14
C GLY A 64 12.43 1.14 -13.33
N ASN A 65 11.93 1.04 -12.11
CA ASN A 65 11.77 2.16 -11.21
C ASN A 65 12.91 2.25 -10.19
N THR A 66 13.01 3.39 -9.52
CA THR A 66 13.86 3.51 -8.34
C THR A 66 13.16 2.89 -7.13
N PHE A 67 13.94 2.47 -6.13
CA PHE A 67 13.38 1.99 -4.87
C PHE A 67 12.47 3.03 -4.22
N ASP A 68 12.88 4.28 -4.21
CA ASP A 68 12.11 5.35 -3.59
C ASP A 68 10.75 5.54 -4.24
N LYS A 69 10.68 5.49 -5.57
CA LYS A 69 9.41 5.60 -6.29
C LYS A 69 8.48 4.43 -6.01
N GLU A 70 9.01 3.21 -5.99
CA GLU A 70 8.23 2.02 -5.67
C GLU A 70 7.71 2.08 -4.23
N LEU A 71 8.55 2.50 -3.29
CA LEU A 71 8.16 2.63 -1.90
C LEU A 71 7.01 3.63 -1.73
N ILE A 72 7.11 4.79 -2.39
CA ILE A 72 6.06 5.80 -2.36
C ILE A 72 4.77 5.26 -2.97
N LEU A 73 4.84 4.52 -4.07
CA LEU A 73 3.66 3.90 -4.68
C LEU A 73 2.99 2.91 -3.73
N TYR A 74 3.76 2.11 -3.00
CA TYR A 74 3.20 1.18 -2.02
C TYR A 74 2.50 1.91 -0.89
N MET A 75 3.08 2.99 -0.40
CA MET A 75 2.47 3.80 0.66
C MET A 75 1.17 4.44 0.18
N VAL A 76 1.17 5.03 -1.02
CA VAL A 76 -0.03 5.63 -1.63
C VAL A 76 -1.11 4.57 -1.84
N HIS A 77 -0.75 3.42 -2.38
CA HIS A 77 -1.68 2.31 -2.62
C HIS A 77 -2.34 1.84 -1.32
N GLY A 78 -1.55 1.65 -0.27
CA GLY A 78 -2.06 1.27 1.04
C GLY A 78 -2.98 2.32 1.66
N ILE A 79 -2.62 3.58 1.53
CA ILE A 79 -3.46 4.70 2.01
C ILE A 79 -4.80 4.73 1.28
N LEU A 80 -4.80 4.51 -0.04
CA LEU A 80 -6.03 4.48 -0.81
C LEU A 80 -6.92 3.29 -0.43
N HIS A 81 -6.36 2.13 -0.13
CA HIS A 81 -7.13 1.02 0.42
C HIS A 81 -7.81 1.40 1.73
N LEU A 82 -7.12 2.09 2.61
CA LEU A 82 -7.70 2.58 3.86
C LEU A 82 -8.81 3.60 3.63
N ALA A 83 -8.74 4.35 2.54
CA ALA A 83 -9.78 5.31 2.15
C ALA A 83 -10.98 4.65 1.45
N GLY A 84 -10.95 3.33 1.26
CA GLY A 84 -12.07 2.59 0.70
C GLY A 84 -11.94 2.19 -0.76
N TYR A 85 -10.84 2.53 -1.43
CA TYR A 85 -10.60 2.08 -2.80
C TYR A 85 -10.13 0.63 -2.80
N ASP A 86 -10.56 -0.14 -3.79
CA ASP A 86 -10.22 -1.56 -3.92
C ASP A 86 -9.62 -1.84 -5.31
N ASP A 87 -9.11 -3.04 -5.53
CA ASP A 87 -8.45 -3.44 -6.78
C ASP A 87 -8.84 -4.86 -7.22
N ARG A 88 -10.04 -5.29 -6.90
CA ARG A 88 -10.52 -6.66 -7.21
C ARG A 88 -11.07 -6.80 -8.61
N THR A 89 -11.68 -5.74 -9.16
CA THR A 89 -12.26 -5.75 -10.50
C THR A 89 -11.47 -4.84 -11.43
N LYS A 90 -11.63 -5.01 -12.75
CA LYS A 90 -10.97 -4.13 -13.73
C LYS A 90 -11.36 -2.66 -13.53
N LYS A 91 -12.62 -2.40 -13.21
CA LYS A 91 -13.10 -1.05 -12.93
C LYS A 91 -12.43 -0.47 -11.70
N GLN A 92 -12.32 -1.27 -10.64
CA GLN A 92 -11.68 -0.86 -9.39
C GLN A 92 -10.18 -0.61 -9.59
N ILE A 93 -9.50 -1.46 -10.36
CA ILE A 93 -8.07 -1.29 -10.67
C ILE A 93 -7.86 0.01 -11.44
N THR A 94 -8.69 0.30 -12.43
CA THR A 94 -8.60 1.54 -13.20
C THR A 94 -8.81 2.75 -12.30
N GLN A 95 -9.80 2.71 -11.44
CA GLN A 95 -10.09 3.78 -10.48
C GLN A 95 -8.92 3.96 -9.49
N MET A 96 -8.38 2.87 -8.97
CA MET A 96 -7.24 2.90 -8.04
C MET A 96 -6.03 3.58 -8.69
N ARG A 97 -5.69 3.19 -9.91
CA ARG A 97 -4.55 3.79 -10.65
C ARG A 97 -4.75 5.26 -10.91
N LYS A 98 -5.97 5.67 -11.24
CA LYS A 98 -6.30 7.08 -11.41
C LYS A 98 -6.09 7.85 -10.11
N MET A 99 -6.55 7.30 -8.98
CA MET A 99 -6.40 7.93 -7.68
C MET A 99 -4.94 7.99 -7.23
N GLU A 100 -4.17 6.95 -7.49
CA GLU A 100 -2.73 6.95 -7.23
C GLU A 100 -2.03 8.10 -7.97
N SER A 101 -2.32 8.25 -9.25
CA SER A 101 -1.74 9.32 -10.07
C SER A 101 -2.12 10.70 -9.55
N GLU A 102 -3.39 10.91 -9.23
CA GLU A 102 -3.89 12.19 -8.72
C GLU A 102 -3.27 12.52 -7.36
N LEU A 103 -3.15 11.54 -6.48
CA LEU A 103 -2.55 11.75 -5.17
C LEU A 103 -1.06 12.10 -5.29
N LEU A 104 -0.34 11.41 -6.17
CA LEU A 104 1.07 11.71 -6.41
C LEU A 104 1.26 13.14 -6.92
N VAL A 105 0.40 13.59 -7.84
CA VAL A 105 0.44 14.98 -8.33
C VAL A 105 0.16 15.98 -7.20
N LYS A 106 -0.85 15.72 -6.36
CA LYS A 106 -1.17 16.58 -5.22
C LYS A 106 -0.02 16.67 -4.22
N LEU A 107 0.74 15.60 -4.06
CA LEU A 107 1.89 15.56 -3.16
C LEU A 107 3.16 16.13 -3.78
N GLY A 108 3.13 16.51 -5.05
CA GLY A 108 4.30 17.02 -5.76
C GLY A 108 5.32 15.95 -6.12
N LEU A 109 4.89 14.68 -6.22
CA LEU A 109 5.76 13.54 -6.48
C LEU A 109 5.66 13.01 -7.91
N ALA A 110 4.82 13.61 -8.71
CA ALA A 110 4.66 13.23 -10.12
C ALA A 110 4.37 14.44 -10.99
#